data_62fe132a0414cae65c7be0fbbf662f76
#
_entry.id   62fe132a0414cae65c7be0fbbf662f76
#
_cell.length_a   1.000
_cell.length_b   1.000
_cell.length_c   1.000
_cell.angle_alpha   90.00
_cell.angle_beta   90.00
_cell.angle_gamma   90.00
#
_symmetry.space_group_name_H-M   'P 1'
#
loop_
_entity.id
_entity.type
_entity.pdbx_description
1 polymer ?
#
loop_
_entity_poly.entity_id
_entity_poly.type
_entity_poly.pdbx_seq_one_letter_code
_entity_poly.pdbx_strand_id
1 'polypeptide(L)'
;MINLEKFVLPNLALDISEPVTPEGLFRLVAERLAQEGLVKDSAALVKEFQQREAQGSTGVGHSIALPHVKSENVREPVILVVRLKEPIDWNAIDNEPVRLLVFLIAPEKDRNLYLALLAEVARALNNPQLRQAALKAADAKTAAGIISRPPHQGFIKRNRRLFLFFSIVALFFAAARLVFPLIRLPQTGIYQELNYLRFNEPVWLFRQELTITLFLAMVVGTLLFWRFRVAIAAAALGILLITGVMDLEHTVRFMSIPTILFIMAMMVIVRWLQNIGVFRFVVVKAVEKVKGIPWLLLLLLMGFSVLLGGFADEVSAILVTFGLALEVSRRTKAPLVPFLLSLVFATNVGSALTLVGNPIGVYIAFAGGLSFEDFLRWATPVSAITAVFIAILCLLLYRRYFFGTRYELDARELEKASGTIDPTKLRVGIFTFITIVILIALHRRIEVWLNLGEGTALVASALAVTGFIIFYEQERGRTLIERGIDWWTLLFFMFLFANAACLEYSGVTTKLGYLLMRLAETIAGANSGNLALPASLIFLWLSGILSGFVDNLPIVAALVPIVKDLIRVGLPHASILWWALLFGGCFGGNLTMIGSTANLVA
;
A
#
# COMPACT_ATOMS: atom_id res chain seq x y z
N MET A 1 0.06 -20.18 -13.84
CA MET A 1 -0.44 -20.00 -15.22
C MET A 1 -1.08 -21.32 -15.65
N ILE A 2 -2.34 -21.26 -16.06
CA ILE A 2 -3.03 -22.43 -16.60
C ILE A 2 -2.59 -22.59 -18.06
N ASN A 3 -2.30 -23.82 -18.48
CA ASN A 3 -1.99 -24.10 -19.87
C ASN A 3 -3.29 -24.07 -20.68
N LEU A 4 -3.50 -23.00 -21.47
CA LEU A 4 -4.68 -22.82 -22.32
C LEU A 4 -4.76 -23.90 -23.42
N GLU A 5 -3.66 -24.53 -23.81
CA GLU A 5 -3.59 -25.55 -24.84
C GLU A 5 -4.53 -26.74 -24.58
N LYS A 6 -4.82 -27.01 -23.29
CA LYS A 6 -5.73 -28.09 -22.90
C LYS A 6 -7.21 -27.76 -23.12
N PHE A 7 -7.55 -26.48 -23.21
CA PHE A 7 -8.93 -25.99 -23.21
C PHE A 7 -9.32 -25.33 -24.52
N VAL A 8 -8.35 -24.81 -25.28
CA VAL A 8 -8.57 -24.27 -26.62
C VAL A 8 -8.63 -25.45 -27.60
N LEU A 9 -9.72 -25.56 -28.34
CA LEU A 9 -9.92 -26.63 -29.30
C LEU A 9 -9.79 -26.07 -30.73
N PRO A 10 -8.59 -26.08 -31.35
CA PRO A 10 -8.39 -25.50 -32.69
C PRO A 10 -9.23 -26.16 -33.79
N ASN A 11 -9.57 -27.42 -33.62
CA ASN A 11 -10.41 -28.15 -34.60
C ASN A 11 -11.89 -27.74 -34.58
N LEU A 12 -12.32 -27.04 -33.51
CA LEU A 12 -13.68 -26.49 -33.38
C LEU A 12 -13.76 -25.03 -33.78
N ALA A 13 -12.64 -24.38 -34.04
CA ALA A 13 -12.59 -22.98 -34.45
C ALA A 13 -13.40 -22.75 -35.73
N LEU A 14 -14.12 -21.65 -35.80
CA LEU A 14 -15.05 -21.34 -36.89
C LEU A 14 -14.62 -20.09 -37.66
N ASP A 15 -14.50 -20.21 -38.98
CA ASP A 15 -14.40 -19.08 -39.92
C ASP A 15 -15.77 -18.80 -40.51
N ILE A 16 -16.31 -17.61 -40.30
CA ILE A 16 -17.64 -17.22 -40.78
C ILE A 16 -17.47 -16.16 -41.87
N SER A 17 -17.91 -16.51 -43.06
CA SER A 17 -17.79 -15.65 -44.26
C SER A 17 -19.06 -14.86 -44.58
N GLU A 18 -20.21 -15.29 -44.07
CA GLU A 18 -21.51 -14.67 -44.28
C GLU A 18 -21.82 -13.66 -43.14
N PRO A 19 -22.60 -12.62 -43.43
CA PRO A 19 -23.06 -11.70 -42.39
C PRO A 19 -23.87 -12.46 -41.34
N VAL A 20 -23.56 -12.25 -40.08
CA VAL A 20 -24.20 -12.96 -38.97
C VAL A 20 -24.51 -11.96 -37.83
N THR A 21 -25.62 -12.20 -37.13
CA THR A 21 -25.99 -11.46 -35.95
C THR A 21 -25.35 -12.08 -34.69
N PRO A 22 -25.19 -11.33 -33.58
CA PRO A 22 -24.72 -11.90 -32.32
C PRO A 22 -25.50 -13.14 -31.88
N GLU A 23 -26.82 -13.14 -32.03
CA GLU A 23 -27.68 -14.28 -31.72
C GLU A 23 -27.41 -15.47 -32.62
N GLY A 24 -27.19 -15.23 -33.92
CA GLY A 24 -26.80 -16.26 -34.89
C GLY A 24 -25.47 -16.92 -34.51
N LEU A 25 -24.50 -16.13 -34.04
CA LEU A 25 -23.23 -16.63 -33.54
C LEU A 25 -23.37 -17.51 -32.31
N PHE A 26 -24.19 -17.13 -31.34
CA PHE A 26 -24.44 -17.96 -30.16
C PHE A 26 -25.05 -19.31 -30.57
N ARG A 27 -25.96 -19.30 -31.54
CA ARG A 27 -26.57 -20.54 -32.05
C ARG A 27 -25.54 -21.43 -32.75
N LEU A 28 -24.74 -20.88 -33.68
CA LEU A 28 -23.69 -21.62 -34.39
C LEU A 28 -22.67 -22.24 -33.43
N VAL A 29 -22.23 -21.49 -32.43
CA VAL A 29 -21.28 -22.00 -31.42
C VAL A 29 -21.92 -23.09 -30.57
N ALA A 30 -23.16 -22.92 -30.11
CA ALA A 30 -23.87 -23.91 -29.29
C ALA A 30 -24.14 -25.21 -30.06
N GLU A 31 -24.55 -25.11 -31.32
CA GLU A 31 -24.78 -26.27 -32.21
C GLU A 31 -23.46 -27.01 -32.49
N ARG A 32 -22.36 -26.28 -32.76
CA ARG A 32 -21.04 -26.87 -32.97
C ARG A 32 -20.55 -27.66 -31.77
N LEU A 33 -20.74 -27.12 -30.57
CA LEU A 33 -20.37 -27.79 -29.32
C LEU A 33 -21.27 -29.00 -29.01
N ALA A 34 -22.54 -28.93 -29.38
CA ALA A 34 -23.48 -30.05 -29.22
C ALA A 34 -23.15 -31.21 -30.17
N GLN A 35 -22.78 -30.93 -31.43
CA GLN A 35 -22.32 -31.93 -32.40
C GLN A 35 -21.12 -32.75 -31.90
N GLU A 36 -20.22 -32.11 -31.15
CA GLU A 36 -19.05 -32.74 -30.53
C GLU A 36 -19.34 -33.37 -29.15
N GLY A 37 -20.60 -33.34 -28.70
CA GLY A 37 -21.02 -33.93 -27.43
C GLY A 37 -20.53 -33.20 -26.18
N LEU A 38 -20.03 -31.99 -26.33
CA LEU A 38 -19.52 -31.14 -25.22
C LEU A 38 -20.64 -30.43 -24.48
N VAL A 39 -21.78 -30.24 -25.14
CA VAL A 39 -22.96 -29.56 -24.60
C VAL A 39 -24.18 -30.50 -24.76
N LYS A 40 -25.02 -30.60 -23.72
CA LYS A 40 -26.22 -31.45 -23.71
C LYS A 40 -27.41 -30.79 -24.39
N ASP A 41 -27.59 -29.47 -24.16
CA ASP A 41 -28.70 -28.67 -24.68
C ASP A 41 -28.16 -27.37 -25.27
N SER A 42 -28.14 -27.29 -26.60
CA SER A 42 -27.67 -26.11 -27.33
C SER A 42 -28.60 -24.91 -27.16
N ALA A 43 -29.93 -25.13 -27.07
CA ALA A 43 -30.88 -24.03 -26.92
C ALA A 43 -30.77 -23.35 -25.54
N ALA A 44 -30.51 -24.14 -24.50
CA ALA A 44 -30.24 -23.60 -23.17
C ALA A 44 -28.95 -22.77 -23.14
N LEU A 45 -27.86 -23.24 -23.78
CA LEU A 45 -26.61 -22.52 -23.88
C LEU A 45 -26.74 -21.17 -24.60
N VAL A 46 -27.54 -21.10 -25.67
CA VAL A 46 -27.84 -19.85 -26.38
C VAL A 46 -28.51 -18.84 -25.46
N LYS A 47 -29.49 -19.26 -24.65
CA LYS A 47 -30.14 -18.38 -23.65
C LYS A 47 -29.18 -17.87 -22.61
N GLU A 48 -28.26 -18.71 -22.14
CA GLU A 48 -27.24 -18.33 -21.15
C GLU A 48 -26.29 -17.28 -21.72
N PHE A 49 -25.85 -17.39 -22.98
CA PHE A 49 -25.06 -16.34 -23.65
C PHE A 49 -25.83 -15.03 -23.78
N GLN A 50 -27.10 -15.08 -24.20
CA GLN A 50 -27.94 -13.88 -24.30
C GLN A 50 -28.13 -13.20 -22.96
N GLN A 51 -28.39 -13.96 -21.89
CA GLN A 51 -28.52 -13.44 -20.54
C GLN A 51 -27.22 -12.82 -20.05
N ARG A 52 -26.06 -13.42 -20.36
CA ARG A 52 -24.75 -12.89 -19.99
C ARG A 52 -24.45 -11.58 -20.72
N GLU A 53 -24.71 -11.51 -22.01
CA GLU A 53 -24.49 -10.33 -22.84
C GLU A 53 -25.40 -9.16 -22.43
N ALA A 54 -26.65 -9.45 -22.03
CA ALA A 54 -27.59 -8.46 -21.51
C ALA A 54 -27.15 -7.80 -20.19
N GLN A 55 -26.27 -8.45 -19.40
CA GLN A 55 -25.70 -7.88 -18.18
C GLN A 55 -24.58 -6.84 -18.45
N GLY A 56 -24.10 -6.80 -19.68
CA GLY A 56 -23.03 -5.91 -20.13
C GLY A 56 -22.25 -6.54 -21.26
N SER A 57 -21.85 -5.73 -22.25
CA SER A 57 -21.14 -6.23 -23.42
C SER A 57 -19.86 -6.97 -23.06
N THR A 58 -19.63 -8.10 -23.74
CA THR A 58 -18.37 -8.86 -23.68
C THR A 58 -17.34 -8.40 -24.72
N GLY A 59 -17.61 -7.33 -25.45
CA GLY A 59 -16.66 -6.67 -26.35
C GLY A 59 -15.55 -5.97 -25.55
N VAL A 60 -14.32 -6.48 -25.66
CA VAL A 60 -13.17 -5.99 -24.89
C VAL A 60 -12.36 -4.89 -25.61
N GLY A 61 -12.82 -4.48 -26.79
CA GLY A 61 -12.15 -3.53 -27.65
C GLY A 61 -11.11 -4.17 -28.59
N HIS A 62 -10.51 -3.35 -29.43
CA HIS A 62 -9.51 -3.78 -30.43
C HIS A 62 -10.02 -4.86 -31.38
N SER A 63 -11.26 -4.74 -31.81
CA SER A 63 -11.96 -5.69 -32.69
C SER A 63 -12.11 -7.10 -32.13
N ILE A 64 -12.11 -7.26 -30.77
CA ILE A 64 -12.24 -8.56 -30.09
C ILE A 64 -13.40 -8.55 -29.11
N ALA A 65 -14.11 -9.70 -29.04
CA ALA A 65 -15.05 -10.00 -27.98
C ALA A 65 -14.67 -11.30 -27.26
N LEU A 66 -15.04 -11.38 -25.98
CA LEU A 66 -14.81 -12.54 -25.12
C LEU A 66 -16.13 -13.01 -24.48
N PRO A 67 -17.07 -13.58 -25.26
CA PRO A 67 -18.29 -14.15 -24.71
C PRO A 67 -17.96 -15.29 -23.74
N HIS A 68 -18.52 -15.26 -22.53
CA HIS A 68 -18.19 -16.24 -21.51
C HIS A 68 -19.39 -16.57 -20.62
N VAL A 69 -19.61 -17.85 -20.40
CA VAL A 69 -20.71 -18.35 -19.57
C VAL A 69 -20.28 -19.51 -18.68
N LYS A 70 -21.02 -19.69 -17.59
CA LYS A 70 -21.04 -20.92 -16.80
C LYS A 70 -22.33 -21.62 -17.06
N SER A 71 -22.28 -22.94 -17.33
CA SER A 71 -23.44 -23.71 -17.69
C SER A 71 -23.41 -25.10 -17.05
N GLU A 72 -24.55 -25.55 -16.55
CA GLU A 72 -24.75 -26.94 -16.11
C GLU A 72 -24.79 -27.91 -17.28
N ASN A 73 -25.01 -27.40 -18.49
CA ASN A 73 -25.11 -28.20 -19.71
C ASN A 73 -23.75 -28.64 -20.28
N VAL A 74 -22.64 -28.11 -19.73
CA VAL A 74 -21.28 -28.36 -20.21
C VAL A 74 -20.56 -29.32 -19.28
N ARG A 75 -19.87 -30.33 -19.86
CA ARG A 75 -19.13 -31.35 -19.08
C ARG A 75 -17.75 -30.88 -18.62
N GLU A 76 -17.06 -30.16 -19.47
CA GLU A 76 -15.69 -29.67 -19.22
C GLU A 76 -15.50 -28.27 -19.81
N PRO A 77 -14.56 -27.49 -19.31
CA PRO A 77 -14.27 -26.14 -19.82
C PRO A 77 -13.78 -26.20 -21.27
N VAL A 78 -14.33 -25.33 -22.11
CA VAL A 78 -14.00 -25.24 -23.54
C VAL A 78 -13.76 -23.79 -23.91
N ILE A 79 -12.72 -23.57 -24.72
CA ILE A 79 -12.45 -22.29 -25.37
C ILE A 79 -12.51 -22.49 -26.87
N LEU A 80 -13.43 -21.78 -27.54
CA LEU A 80 -13.64 -21.85 -28.97
C LEU A 80 -13.39 -20.46 -29.59
N VAL A 81 -12.64 -20.43 -30.70
CA VAL A 81 -12.31 -19.20 -31.41
C VAL A 81 -13.16 -19.08 -32.66
N VAL A 82 -13.79 -17.94 -32.85
CA VAL A 82 -14.58 -17.60 -34.06
C VAL A 82 -13.96 -16.38 -34.70
N ARG A 83 -13.73 -16.46 -36.01
CA ARG A 83 -13.24 -15.36 -36.83
C ARG A 83 -14.28 -14.97 -37.86
N LEU A 84 -14.54 -13.68 -37.95
CA LEU A 84 -15.50 -13.12 -38.90
C LEU A 84 -14.77 -12.46 -40.05
N LYS A 85 -15.18 -12.76 -41.27
CA LYS A 85 -14.70 -12.03 -42.47
C LYS A 85 -15.27 -10.63 -42.50
N GLU A 86 -16.55 -10.47 -42.22
CA GLU A 86 -17.22 -9.20 -42.02
C GLU A 86 -17.37 -8.89 -40.54
N PRO A 87 -16.80 -7.75 -40.06
CA PRO A 87 -16.91 -7.39 -38.66
C PRO A 87 -18.34 -7.04 -38.27
N ILE A 88 -18.72 -7.32 -37.03
CA ILE A 88 -20.05 -7.02 -36.52
C ILE A 88 -19.99 -6.03 -35.36
N ASP A 89 -21.05 -5.27 -35.18
CA ASP A 89 -21.22 -4.43 -34.02
C ASP A 89 -21.54 -5.30 -32.78
N TRP A 90 -20.69 -5.25 -31.76
CA TRP A 90 -20.82 -5.99 -30.51
C TRP A 90 -21.00 -5.05 -29.29
N ASN A 91 -21.26 -3.78 -29.52
CA ASN A 91 -21.24 -2.75 -28.45
C ASN A 91 -19.95 -2.81 -27.63
N ALA A 92 -18.78 -2.96 -28.28
CA ALA A 92 -17.49 -3.01 -27.62
C ALA A 92 -17.16 -1.68 -26.92
N ILE A 93 -16.30 -1.73 -25.88
CA ILE A 93 -15.94 -0.56 -25.04
C ILE A 93 -15.38 0.61 -25.87
N ASP A 94 -14.70 0.34 -26.98
CA ASP A 94 -14.10 1.33 -27.88
C ASP A 94 -14.97 1.64 -29.12
N ASN A 95 -16.18 1.07 -29.21
CA ASN A 95 -17.08 1.13 -30.35
C ASN A 95 -16.46 0.62 -31.68
N GLU A 96 -15.37 -0.15 -31.63
CA GLU A 96 -14.82 -0.80 -32.81
C GLU A 96 -15.59 -2.09 -33.13
N PRO A 97 -15.89 -2.36 -34.44
CA PRO A 97 -16.55 -3.60 -34.83
C PRO A 97 -15.65 -4.81 -34.55
N VAL A 98 -16.26 -5.91 -34.09
CA VAL A 98 -15.56 -7.12 -33.66
C VAL A 98 -15.34 -8.07 -34.86
N ARG A 99 -14.10 -8.58 -34.97
CA ARG A 99 -13.68 -9.59 -35.99
C ARG A 99 -13.30 -10.92 -35.37
N LEU A 100 -12.84 -10.94 -34.13
CA LEU A 100 -12.37 -12.14 -33.45
C LEU A 100 -13.13 -12.32 -32.14
N LEU A 101 -13.78 -13.48 -32.00
CA LEU A 101 -14.46 -13.82 -30.76
C LEU A 101 -13.81 -15.05 -30.12
N VAL A 102 -13.62 -14.99 -28.81
CA VAL A 102 -13.10 -16.10 -28.02
C VAL A 102 -14.16 -16.48 -27.00
N PHE A 103 -14.88 -17.57 -27.30
CA PHE A 103 -15.92 -18.11 -26.42
C PHE A 103 -15.29 -18.94 -25.31
N LEU A 104 -15.62 -18.66 -24.06
CA LEU A 104 -15.24 -19.46 -22.91
C LEU A 104 -16.49 -20.02 -22.24
N ILE A 105 -16.60 -21.32 -22.20
CA ILE A 105 -17.73 -22.04 -21.59
C ILE A 105 -17.16 -22.98 -20.52
N ALA A 106 -17.70 -22.95 -19.31
CA ALA A 106 -17.23 -23.81 -18.23
C ALA A 106 -18.38 -24.38 -17.38
N PRO A 107 -18.22 -25.56 -16.76
CA PRO A 107 -19.18 -26.09 -15.80
C PRO A 107 -19.43 -25.14 -14.63
N GLU A 108 -20.67 -25.04 -14.15
CA GLU A 108 -21.03 -24.14 -13.06
C GLU A 108 -20.30 -24.47 -11.75
N LYS A 109 -19.98 -25.74 -11.53
CA LYS A 109 -19.28 -26.24 -10.34
C LYS A 109 -17.82 -25.76 -10.21
N ASP A 110 -17.18 -25.42 -11.34
CA ASP A 110 -15.74 -25.08 -11.39
C ASP A 110 -15.47 -23.57 -11.41
N ARG A 111 -16.04 -22.84 -10.48
CA ARG A 111 -15.94 -21.37 -10.41
C ARG A 111 -14.48 -20.86 -10.40
N ASN A 112 -13.59 -21.52 -9.70
CA ASN A 112 -12.19 -21.10 -9.61
C ASN A 112 -11.45 -21.31 -10.93
N LEU A 113 -11.69 -22.45 -11.59
CA LEU A 113 -11.10 -22.76 -12.90
C LEU A 113 -11.63 -21.81 -13.98
N TYR A 114 -12.93 -21.54 -13.99
CA TYR A 114 -13.54 -20.57 -14.90
C TYR A 114 -12.91 -19.18 -14.80
N LEU A 115 -12.79 -18.62 -13.60
CA LEU A 115 -12.18 -17.30 -13.38
C LEU A 115 -10.70 -17.29 -13.78
N ALA A 116 -10.00 -18.37 -13.51
CA ALA A 116 -8.59 -18.49 -13.87
C ALA A 116 -8.38 -18.61 -15.39
N LEU A 117 -9.24 -19.34 -16.10
CA LEU A 117 -9.24 -19.42 -17.57
C LEU A 117 -9.60 -18.07 -18.21
N LEU A 118 -10.64 -17.39 -17.69
CA LEU A 118 -11.03 -16.07 -18.15
C LEU A 118 -9.88 -15.06 -18.02
N ALA A 119 -9.21 -15.06 -16.86
CA ALA A 119 -8.06 -14.20 -16.62
C ALA A 119 -6.87 -14.53 -17.54
N GLU A 120 -6.64 -15.80 -17.85
CA GLU A 120 -5.53 -16.22 -18.73
C GLU A 120 -5.80 -15.86 -20.19
N VAL A 121 -7.03 -16.06 -20.68
CA VAL A 121 -7.45 -15.63 -22.03
C VAL A 121 -7.39 -14.11 -22.14
N ALA A 122 -7.92 -13.38 -21.16
CA ALA A 122 -7.85 -11.91 -21.14
C ALA A 122 -6.38 -11.42 -21.15
N ARG A 123 -5.50 -12.08 -20.40
CA ARG A 123 -4.05 -11.76 -20.39
C ARG A 123 -3.40 -12.01 -21.74
N ALA A 124 -3.73 -13.13 -22.40
CA ALA A 124 -3.24 -13.45 -23.74
C ALA A 124 -3.68 -12.38 -24.75
N LEU A 125 -4.96 -12.01 -24.74
CA LEU A 125 -5.52 -11.01 -25.65
C LEU A 125 -5.07 -9.56 -25.32
N ASN A 126 -4.69 -9.27 -24.09
CA ASN A 126 -4.13 -7.96 -23.72
C ASN A 126 -2.68 -7.76 -24.19
N ASN A 127 -1.99 -8.81 -24.62
CA ASN A 127 -0.67 -8.72 -25.26
C ASN A 127 -0.82 -8.19 -26.70
N PRO A 128 -0.29 -6.98 -27.04
CA PRO A 128 -0.49 -6.39 -28.37
C PRO A 128 0.06 -7.23 -29.51
N GLN A 129 1.20 -7.90 -29.31
CA GLN A 129 1.84 -8.72 -30.36
C GLN A 129 1.01 -9.98 -30.65
N LEU A 130 0.54 -10.65 -29.60
CA LEU A 130 -0.29 -11.86 -29.73
C LEU A 130 -1.66 -11.52 -30.31
N ARG A 131 -2.27 -10.44 -29.84
CA ARG A 131 -3.53 -9.91 -30.32
C ARG A 131 -3.49 -9.61 -31.82
N GLN A 132 -2.48 -8.87 -32.27
CA GLN A 132 -2.30 -8.55 -33.68
C GLN A 132 -2.03 -9.81 -34.53
N ALA A 133 -1.24 -10.75 -34.01
CA ALA A 133 -1.00 -12.01 -34.69
C ALA A 133 -2.28 -12.83 -34.84
N ALA A 134 -3.13 -12.92 -33.81
CA ALA A 134 -4.40 -13.63 -33.84
C ALA A 134 -5.41 -12.96 -34.80
N LEU A 135 -5.49 -11.63 -34.82
CA LEU A 135 -6.34 -10.87 -35.74
C LEU A 135 -5.91 -11.01 -37.22
N LYS A 136 -4.59 -11.12 -37.48
CA LYS A 136 -4.00 -11.29 -38.81
C LYS A 136 -3.87 -12.76 -39.24
N ALA A 137 -4.26 -13.71 -38.39
CA ALA A 137 -4.19 -15.14 -38.71
C ALA A 137 -4.95 -15.46 -40.01
N ALA A 138 -4.48 -16.41 -40.77
CA ALA A 138 -5.11 -16.82 -42.05
C ALA A 138 -6.52 -17.41 -41.84
N ASP A 139 -6.71 -18.14 -40.75
CA ASP A 139 -7.96 -18.79 -40.38
C ASP A 139 -8.17 -18.83 -38.85
N ALA A 140 -9.37 -19.21 -38.41
CA ALA A 140 -9.72 -19.32 -37.01
C ALA A 140 -8.91 -20.39 -36.26
N LYS A 141 -8.52 -21.45 -36.93
CA LYS A 141 -7.69 -22.55 -36.38
C LYS A 141 -6.29 -22.03 -36.04
N THR A 142 -5.70 -21.27 -36.94
CA THR A 142 -4.40 -20.60 -36.70
C THR A 142 -4.50 -19.58 -35.57
N ALA A 143 -5.58 -18.78 -35.52
CA ALA A 143 -5.84 -17.83 -34.43
C ALA A 143 -5.98 -18.57 -33.08
N ALA A 144 -6.70 -19.68 -33.03
CA ALA A 144 -6.82 -20.52 -31.84
C ALA A 144 -5.47 -21.10 -31.41
N GLY A 145 -4.62 -21.53 -32.34
CA GLY A 145 -3.26 -22.00 -32.09
C GLY A 145 -2.36 -20.90 -31.51
N ILE A 146 -2.49 -19.66 -31.98
CA ILE A 146 -1.75 -18.50 -31.44
C ILE A 146 -2.19 -18.18 -30.02
N ILE A 147 -3.50 -18.22 -29.73
CA ILE A 147 -4.06 -17.93 -28.41
C ILE A 147 -3.70 -19.03 -27.41
N SER A 148 -3.73 -20.31 -27.83
CA SER A 148 -3.42 -21.45 -26.97
C SER A 148 -1.94 -21.56 -26.60
N ARG A 149 -1.06 -21.12 -27.49
CA ARG A 149 0.41 -21.14 -27.33
C ARG A 149 0.95 -19.71 -27.34
N PRO A 150 0.82 -18.97 -26.24
CA PRO A 150 1.44 -17.65 -26.19
C PRO A 150 2.93 -17.82 -26.48
N PRO A 151 3.53 -16.95 -27.32
CA PRO A 151 4.93 -17.08 -27.71
C PRO A 151 5.77 -17.22 -26.46
N HIS A 152 6.61 -18.25 -26.39
CA HIS A 152 7.54 -18.47 -25.29
C HIS A 152 8.42 -17.22 -25.16
N GLN A 153 8.04 -16.31 -24.27
CA GLN A 153 8.97 -15.27 -23.86
C GLN A 153 10.17 -15.99 -23.29
N GLY A 154 11.35 -15.81 -23.91
CA GLY A 154 12.56 -16.45 -23.46
C GLY A 154 12.74 -16.27 -21.95
N PHE A 155 13.28 -17.26 -21.27
CA PHE A 155 13.43 -17.33 -19.81
C PHE A 155 13.88 -15.98 -19.19
N ILE A 156 14.80 -15.26 -19.84
CA ILE A 156 15.29 -13.94 -19.44
C ILE A 156 14.18 -12.87 -19.50
N LYS A 157 13.37 -12.81 -20.58
CA LYS A 157 12.25 -11.84 -20.69
C LYS A 157 11.19 -12.09 -19.63
N ARG A 158 10.86 -13.35 -19.37
CA ARG A 158 9.87 -13.74 -18.36
C ARG A 158 10.34 -13.39 -16.94
N ASN A 159 11.64 -13.51 -16.68
CA ASN A 159 12.24 -13.30 -15.37
C ASN A 159 13.04 -11.97 -15.28
N ARG A 160 12.82 -11.01 -16.19
CA ARG A 160 13.59 -9.76 -16.26
C ARG A 160 13.67 -9.01 -14.92
N ARG A 161 12.56 -8.94 -14.17
CA ARG A 161 12.55 -8.29 -12.84
C ARG A 161 13.42 -9.03 -11.83
N LEU A 162 13.46 -10.35 -11.90
CA LEU A 162 14.27 -11.17 -11.00
C LEU A 162 15.77 -11.01 -11.33
N PHE A 163 16.14 -11.02 -12.62
CA PHE A 163 17.53 -10.74 -13.04
C PHE A 163 17.97 -9.33 -12.65
N LEU A 164 17.10 -8.33 -12.87
CA LEU A 164 17.36 -6.96 -12.44
C LEU A 164 17.59 -6.88 -10.93
N PHE A 165 16.75 -7.54 -10.14
CA PHE A 165 16.89 -7.59 -8.68
C PHE A 165 18.25 -8.17 -8.26
N PHE A 166 18.63 -9.36 -8.75
CA PHE A 166 19.91 -9.97 -8.38
C PHE A 166 21.11 -9.16 -8.88
N SER A 167 21.02 -8.52 -10.05
CA SER A 167 22.07 -7.62 -10.53
C SER A 167 22.25 -6.41 -9.63
N ILE A 168 21.15 -5.81 -9.14
CA ILE A 168 21.20 -4.69 -8.20
C ILE A 168 21.78 -5.15 -6.85
N VAL A 169 21.40 -6.32 -6.35
CA VAL A 169 21.95 -6.88 -5.11
C VAL A 169 23.46 -7.12 -5.22
N ALA A 170 23.92 -7.69 -6.34
CA ALA A 170 25.35 -7.88 -6.59
C ALA A 170 26.10 -6.53 -6.65
N LEU A 171 25.49 -5.51 -7.27
CA LEU A 171 26.04 -4.16 -7.30
C LEU A 171 26.15 -3.54 -5.90
N PHE A 172 25.13 -3.71 -5.06
CA PHE A 172 25.16 -3.24 -3.67
C PHE A 172 26.26 -3.92 -2.87
N PHE A 173 26.41 -5.24 -3.02
CA PHE A 173 27.49 -5.97 -2.36
C PHE A 173 28.87 -5.48 -2.81
N ALA A 174 29.09 -5.32 -4.11
CA ALA A 174 30.34 -4.78 -4.65
C ALA A 174 30.61 -3.36 -4.16
N ALA A 175 29.61 -2.49 -4.15
CA ALA A 175 29.74 -1.13 -3.64
C ALA A 175 30.06 -1.11 -2.13
N ALA A 176 29.37 -1.93 -1.34
CA ALA A 176 29.63 -2.04 0.09
C ALA A 176 31.07 -2.49 0.37
N ARG A 177 31.54 -3.51 -0.37
CA ARG A 177 32.92 -4.02 -0.26
C ARG A 177 33.98 -2.99 -0.64
N LEU A 178 33.68 -2.06 -1.54
CA LEU A 178 34.58 -0.98 -1.90
C LEU A 178 34.54 0.18 -0.91
N VAL A 179 33.37 0.54 -0.41
CA VAL A 179 33.14 1.77 0.38
C VAL A 179 33.42 1.55 1.87
N PHE A 180 32.92 0.46 2.49
CA PHE A 180 33.02 0.28 3.94
C PHE A 180 34.44 0.20 4.50
N PRO A 181 35.44 -0.40 3.83
CA PRO A 181 36.84 -0.38 4.27
C PRO A 181 37.46 1.02 4.27
N LEU A 182 36.95 1.95 3.42
CA LEU A 182 37.44 3.33 3.34
C LEU A 182 36.93 4.18 4.49
N ILE A 183 35.78 3.82 5.09
CA ILE A 183 35.20 4.53 6.22
C ILE A 183 35.83 3.99 7.50
N ARG A 184 36.88 4.69 7.98
CA ARG A 184 37.56 4.36 9.25
C ARG A 184 37.09 5.31 10.34
N LEU A 185 36.62 4.74 11.44
CA LEU A 185 36.28 5.50 12.64
C LEU A 185 37.56 6.01 13.31
N PRO A 186 37.56 7.21 13.92
CA PRO A 186 38.68 7.77 14.64
C PRO A 186 39.15 6.82 15.75
N GLN A 187 40.49 6.75 15.95
CA GLN A 187 41.09 5.85 16.94
C GLN A 187 41.11 6.46 18.38
N THR A 188 40.60 7.66 18.55
CA THR A 188 40.59 8.39 19.80
C THR A 188 39.20 8.95 20.10
N GLY A 189 38.99 9.38 21.34
CA GLY A 189 37.73 9.99 21.79
C GLY A 189 36.61 9.01 21.98
N ILE A 190 35.38 9.49 21.79
CA ILE A 190 34.13 8.77 22.09
C ILE A 190 33.98 7.43 21.36
N TYR A 191 34.53 7.28 20.15
CA TYR A 191 34.48 6.01 19.40
C TYR A 191 35.31 4.91 20.06
N GLN A 192 36.41 5.27 20.73
CA GLN A 192 37.22 4.34 21.51
C GLN A 192 36.49 3.97 22.83
N GLU A 193 35.94 4.95 23.53
CA GLU A 193 35.21 4.75 24.78
C GLU A 193 33.99 3.84 24.61
N LEU A 194 33.26 3.98 23.51
CA LEU A 194 32.12 3.12 23.16
C LEU A 194 32.50 1.77 22.52
N ASN A 195 33.79 1.45 22.44
CA ASN A 195 34.31 0.22 21.80
C ASN A 195 33.87 0.07 20.33
N TYR A 196 33.71 1.18 19.59
CA TYR A 196 33.30 1.17 18.19
C TYR A 196 34.46 0.89 17.24
N LEU A 197 35.72 0.91 17.71
CA LEU A 197 36.91 0.60 16.91
C LEU A 197 36.89 -0.82 16.32
N ARG A 198 36.22 -1.76 17.01
CA ARG A 198 36.00 -3.12 16.51
C ARG A 198 35.35 -3.15 15.11
N PHE A 199 34.55 -2.13 14.78
CA PHE A 199 33.91 -2.03 13.47
C PHE A 199 34.88 -1.73 12.31
N ASN A 200 36.15 -1.42 12.59
CA ASN A 200 37.22 -1.31 11.58
C ASN A 200 37.91 -2.65 11.29
N GLU A 201 37.66 -3.70 12.08
CA GLU A 201 38.28 -5.01 11.93
C GLU A 201 37.69 -5.80 10.74
N PRO A 202 38.50 -6.68 10.06
CA PRO A 202 38.05 -7.41 8.86
C PRO A 202 36.80 -8.24 9.06
N VAL A 203 36.61 -8.88 10.22
CA VAL A 203 35.43 -9.69 10.53
C VAL A 203 34.16 -8.84 10.55
N TRP A 204 34.26 -7.64 11.13
CA TRP A 204 33.14 -6.71 11.18
C TRP A 204 32.87 -6.05 9.85
N LEU A 205 33.88 -5.84 9.00
CA LEU A 205 33.70 -5.32 7.64
C LEU A 205 32.80 -6.25 6.82
N PHE A 206 33.05 -7.56 6.83
CA PHE A 206 32.20 -8.52 6.13
C PHE A 206 30.75 -8.50 6.65
N ARG A 207 30.58 -8.43 7.98
CA ARG A 207 29.23 -8.31 8.59
C ARG A 207 28.51 -7.05 8.12
N GLN A 208 29.21 -5.91 8.02
CA GLN A 208 28.68 -4.64 7.52
C GLN A 208 28.28 -4.75 6.05
N GLU A 209 29.17 -5.27 5.20
CA GLU A 209 28.94 -5.46 3.76
C GLU A 209 27.68 -6.31 3.52
N LEU A 210 27.56 -7.43 4.24
CA LEU A 210 26.42 -8.34 4.12
C LEU A 210 25.12 -7.68 4.62
N THR A 211 25.15 -7.06 5.81
CA THR A 211 23.96 -6.46 6.43
C THR A 211 23.38 -5.33 5.57
N ILE A 212 24.23 -4.39 5.12
CA ILE A 212 23.75 -3.29 4.29
C ILE A 212 23.22 -3.79 2.94
N THR A 213 23.89 -4.78 2.36
CA THR A 213 23.45 -5.38 1.10
C THR A 213 22.09 -6.04 1.22
N LEU A 214 21.87 -6.84 2.26
CA LEU A 214 20.59 -7.51 2.50
C LEU A 214 19.47 -6.51 2.84
N PHE A 215 19.80 -5.47 3.59
CA PHE A 215 18.83 -4.40 3.89
C PHE A 215 18.41 -3.65 2.62
N LEU A 216 19.36 -3.23 1.77
CA LEU A 216 19.06 -2.57 0.50
C LEU A 216 18.36 -3.53 -0.48
N ALA A 217 18.75 -4.82 -0.49
CA ALA A 217 18.04 -5.85 -1.25
C ALA A 217 16.58 -5.99 -0.80
N MET A 218 16.31 -5.95 0.50
CA MET A 218 14.96 -5.96 1.05
C MET A 218 14.17 -4.73 0.59
N VAL A 219 14.74 -3.54 0.65
CA VAL A 219 14.10 -2.29 0.20
C VAL A 219 13.77 -2.34 -1.29
N VAL A 220 14.76 -2.67 -2.15
CA VAL A 220 14.54 -2.79 -3.61
C VAL A 220 13.60 -3.94 -3.96
N GLY A 221 13.72 -5.06 -3.24
CA GLY A 221 12.83 -6.20 -3.41
C GLY A 221 11.37 -5.86 -3.08
N THR A 222 11.14 -5.05 -2.07
CA THR A 222 9.80 -4.54 -1.73
C THR A 222 9.23 -3.67 -2.85
N LEU A 223 10.04 -2.84 -3.50
CA LEU A 223 9.60 -2.02 -4.64
C LEU A 223 9.27 -2.87 -5.87
N LEU A 224 10.12 -3.82 -6.21
CA LEU A 224 9.96 -4.65 -7.41
C LEU A 224 8.88 -5.73 -7.26
N PHE A 225 8.69 -6.22 -6.03
CA PHE A 225 7.85 -7.39 -5.69
C PHE A 225 6.99 -7.13 -4.45
N TRP A 226 6.19 -6.07 -4.45
CA TRP A 226 5.37 -5.63 -3.32
C TRP A 226 4.59 -6.75 -2.61
N ARG A 227 4.02 -7.68 -3.40
CA ARG A 227 3.27 -8.82 -2.87
C ARG A 227 4.12 -9.81 -2.06
N PHE A 228 5.44 -9.81 -2.26
CA PHE A 228 6.38 -10.73 -1.62
C PHE A 228 7.23 -10.05 -0.54
N ARG A 229 6.88 -8.82 -0.13
CA ARG A 229 7.67 -8.03 0.83
C ARG A 229 8.00 -8.77 2.12
N VAL A 230 7.04 -9.53 2.69
CA VAL A 230 7.25 -10.34 3.91
C VAL A 230 8.27 -11.46 3.65
N ALA A 231 8.13 -12.17 2.53
CA ALA A 231 9.05 -13.27 2.19
C ALA A 231 10.49 -12.77 1.98
N ILE A 232 10.64 -11.58 1.35
CA ILE A 232 11.96 -10.97 1.11
C ILE A 232 12.58 -10.54 2.45
N ALA A 233 11.82 -9.89 3.34
CA ALA A 233 12.30 -9.47 4.64
C ALA A 233 12.65 -10.68 5.54
N ALA A 234 11.85 -11.74 5.51
CA ALA A 234 12.11 -12.99 6.22
C ALA A 234 13.36 -13.70 5.67
N ALA A 235 13.53 -13.75 4.34
CA ALA A 235 14.72 -14.36 3.72
C ALA A 235 15.99 -13.59 4.08
N ALA A 236 15.98 -12.25 4.05
CA ALA A 236 17.11 -11.43 4.46
C ALA A 236 17.49 -11.70 5.93
N LEU A 237 16.50 -11.72 6.82
CA LEU A 237 16.70 -12.04 8.23
C LEU A 237 17.24 -13.47 8.43
N GLY A 238 16.70 -14.45 7.70
CA GLY A 238 17.18 -15.84 7.72
C GLY A 238 18.64 -15.95 7.30
N ILE A 239 19.08 -15.21 6.29
CA ILE A 239 20.49 -15.17 5.87
C ILE A 239 21.36 -14.56 6.97
N LEU A 240 20.94 -13.47 7.62
CA LEU A 240 21.68 -12.84 8.74
C LEU A 240 21.85 -13.80 9.92
N LEU A 241 20.84 -14.62 10.23
CA LEU A 241 20.90 -15.65 11.27
C LEU A 241 21.85 -16.79 10.89
N ILE A 242 21.71 -17.37 9.70
CA ILE A 242 22.54 -18.49 9.24
C ILE A 242 24.02 -18.10 9.14
N THR A 243 24.30 -16.86 8.75
CA THR A 243 25.70 -16.35 8.64
C THR A 243 26.29 -15.93 9.99
N GLY A 244 25.53 -16.01 11.09
CA GLY A 244 25.98 -15.63 12.43
C GLY A 244 26.27 -14.14 12.59
N VAL A 245 25.72 -13.29 11.70
CA VAL A 245 25.79 -11.83 11.84
C VAL A 245 24.94 -11.40 13.01
N MET A 246 23.80 -12.04 13.20
CA MET A 246 22.87 -11.82 14.32
C MET A 246 22.44 -13.16 14.92
N ASP A 247 22.17 -13.19 16.20
CA ASP A 247 21.60 -14.33 16.92
C ASP A 247 20.08 -14.21 17.12
N LEU A 248 19.46 -15.28 17.61
CA LEU A 248 18.01 -15.34 17.79
C LEU A 248 17.52 -14.41 18.91
N GLU A 249 18.27 -14.26 19.99
CA GLU A 249 17.91 -13.41 21.14
C GLU A 249 17.83 -11.95 20.70
N HIS A 250 18.87 -11.44 20.05
CA HIS A 250 18.89 -10.09 19.48
C HIS A 250 17.80 -9.91 18.42
N THR A 251 17.55 -10.94 17.59
CA THR A 251 16.49 -10.89 16.57
C THR A 251 15.14 -10.60 17.20
N VAL A 252 14.74 -11.37 18.22
CA VAL A 252 13.44 -11.18 18.90
C VAL A 252 13.37 -9.82 19.57
N ARG A 253 14.45 -9.38 20.23
CA ARG A 253 14.54 -8.06 20.86
C ARG A 253 14.39 -6.93 19.85
N PHE A 254 14.97 -7.08 18.66
CA PHE A 254 14.95 -6.07 17.61
C PHE A 254 13.64 -6.02 16.80
N MET A 255 12.76 -7.00 16.92
CA MET A 255 11.43 -6.97 16.30
C MET A 255 10.52 -5.87 16.85
N SER A 256 10.97 -5.13 17.87
CA SER A 256 10.20 -4.04 18.50
C SER A 256 8.78 -4.44 18.88
N ILE A 257 8.64 -5.55 19.62
CA ILE A 257 7.36 -6.14 20.02
C ILE A 257 6.39 -5.12 20.65
N PRO A 258 6.83 -4.18 21.52
CA PRO A 258 5.93 -3.15 22.06
C PRO A 258 5.27 -2.30 20.96
N THR A 259 6.05 -1.89 19.94
CA THR A 259 5.54 -1.16 18.78
C THR A 259 4.49 -1.97 18.01
N ILE A 260 4.78 -3.26 17.77
CA ILE A 260 3.88 -4.17 17.04
C ILE A 260 2.57 -4.38 17.80
N LEU A 261 2.63 -4.62 19.12
CA LEU A 261 1.45 -4.80 19.96
C LEU A 261 0.58 -3.53 19.98
N PHE A 262 1.21 -2.37 20.09
CA PHE A 262 0.48 -1.12 20.05
C PHE A 262 -0.23 -0.89 18.70
N ILE A 263 0.50 -1.06 17.58
CA ILE A 263 -0.07 -0.92 16.23
C ILE A 263 -1.21 -1.91 16.03
N MET A 264 -1.02 -3.18 16.42
CA MET A 264 -2.04 -4.22 16.34
C MET A 264 -3.32 -3.82 17.09
N ALA A 265 -3.17 -3.38 18.34
CA ALA A 265 -4.30 -2.94 19.17
C ALA A 265 -5.02 -1.74 18.55
N MET A 266 -4.28 -0.76 18.05
CA MET A 266 -4.86 0.41 17.38
C MET A 266 -5.58 0.03 16.08
N MET A 267 -5.08 -0.93 15.30
CA MET A 267 -5.79 -1.43 14.11
C MET A 267 -7.17 -1.99 14.47
N VAL A 268 -7.29 -2.75 15.57
CA VAL A 268 -8.58 -3.28 16.04
C VAL A 268 -9.51 -2.14 16.45
N ILE A 269 -9.03 -1.19 17.26
CA ILE A 269 -9.81 -0.06 17.75
C ILE A 269 -10.34 0.79 16.59
N VAL A 270 -9.44 1.20 15.69
CA VAL A 270 -9.78 2.05 14.53
C VAL A 270 -10.75 1.33 13.60
N ARG A 271 -10.50 0.05 13.30
CA ARG A 271 -11.39 -0.77 12.46
C ARG A 271 -12.78 -0.91 13.05
N TRP A 272 -12.87 -1.10 14.36
CA TRP A 272 -14.15 -1.18 15.05
C TRP A 272 -14.91 0.14 14.99
N LEU A 273 -14.24 1.27 15.25
CA LEU A 273 -14.83 2.61 15.15
C LEU A 273 -15.32 2.93 13.73
N GLN A 274 -14.58 2.49 12.70
CA GLN A 274 -15.01 2.58 11.30
C GLN A 274 -16.26 1.76 11.02
N ASN A 275 -16.31 0.52 11.51
CA ASN A 275 -17.44 -0.38 11.30
C ASN A 275 -18.73 0.14 11.96
N ILE A 276 -18.62 0.80 13.12
CA ILE A 276 -19.75 1.48 13.78
C ILE A 276 -20.15 2.77 13.04
N GLY A 277 -19.24 3.37 12.26
CA GLY A 277 -19.47 4.59 11.51
C GLY A 277 -19.21 5.88 12.29
N VAL A 278 -18.43 5.84 13.39
CA VAL A 278 -18.12 7.02 14.22
C VAL A 278 -17.52 8.15 13.38
N PHE A 279 -16.46 7.85 12.62
CA PHE A 279 -15.78 8.86 11.80
C PHE A 279 -16.69 9.43 10.72
N ARG A 280 -17.46 8.57 10.06
CA ARG A 280 -18.42 8.98 9.04
C ARG A 280 -19.52 9.89 9.59
N PHE A 281 -20.07 9.55 10.75
CA PHE A 281 -21.08 10.38 11.42
C PHE A 281 -20.58 11.80 11.67
N VAL A 282 -19.37 11.94 12.23
CA VAL A 282 -18.78 13.25 12.54
C VAL A 282 -18.60 14.09 11.27
N VAL A 283 -18.07 13.48 10.20
CA VAL A 283 -17.82 14.19 8.94
C VAL A 283 -19.12 14.58 8.24
N VAL A 284 -20.13 13.69 8.18
CA VAL A 284 -21.43 14.01 7.57
C VAL A 284 -22.12 15.16 8.31
N LYS A 285 -22.14 15.12 9.65
CA LYS A 285 -22.71 16.21 10.47
C LYS A 285 -22.00 17.56 10.28
N ALA A 286 -20.71 17.54 9.99
CA ALA A 286 -19.97 18.76 9.69
C ALA A 286 -20.25 19.27 8.26
N VAL A 287 -20.37 18.36 7.28
CA VAL A 287 -20.72 18.71 5.88
C VAL A 287 -22.09 19.37 5.80
N GLU A 288 -23.08 18.96 6.61
CA GLU A 288 -24.41 19.61 6.72
C GLU A 288 -24.29 21.10 6.98
N LYS A 289 -23.31 21.54 7.79
CA LYS A 289 -23.16 22.96 8.18
C LYS A 289 -22.55 23.83 7.06
N VAL A 290 -21.91 23.22 6.07
CA VAL A 290 -21.21 23.93 5.00
C VAL A 290 -22.13 24.46 3.90
N LYS A 291 -23.41 23.98 3.86
CA LYS A 291 -24.44 24.44 2.91
C LYS A 291 -24.00 24.47 1.44
N GLY A 292 -23.21 23.50 1.00
CA GLY A 292 -22.81 23.36 -0.39
C GLY A 292 -21.79 24.38 -0.92
N ILE A 293 -21.06 25.12 -0.06
CA ILE A 293 -20.00 26.02 -0.44
C ILE A 293 -18.74 25.22 -0.76
N PRO A 294 -18.26 25.17 -2.04
CA PRO A 294 -17.25 24.18 -2.44
C PRO A 294 -15.88 24.35 -1.76
N TRP A 295 -15.38 25.58 -1.65
CA TRP A 295 -14.08 25.83 -1.00
C TRP A 295 -14.10 25.48 0.49
N LEU A 296 -15.23 25.75 1.16
CA LEU A 296 -15.40 25.44 2.58
C LEU A 296 -15.52 23.93 2.78
N LEU A 297 -16.20 23.23 1.85
CA LEU A 297 -16.30 21.77 1.84
C LEU A 297 -14.92 21.13 1.67
N LEU A 298 -14.08 21.64 0.74
CA LEU A 298 -12.71 21.17 0.58
C LEU A 298 -11.91 21.34 1.86
N LEU A 299 -11.93 22.53 2.47
CA LEU A 299 -11.21 22.81 3.72
C LEU A 299 -11.70 21.91 4.86
N LEU A 300 -13.01 21.68 4.96
CA LEU A 300 -13.59 20.81 5.97
C LEU A 300 -13.10 19.37 5.79
N LEU A 301 -13.16 18.83 4.57
CA LEU A 301 -12.69 17.47 4.27
C LEU A 301 -11.19 17.34 4.49
N MET A 302 -10.38 18.33 4.08
CA MET A 302 -8.94 18.37 4.38
C MET A 302 -8.67 18.41 5.88
N GLY A 303 -9.39 19.24 6.64
CA GLY A 303 -9.30 19.31 8.10
C GLY A 303 -9.59 17.96 8.76
N PHE A 304 -10.64 17.27 8.30
CA PHE A 304 -10.94 15.91 8.76
C PHE A 304 -9.88 14.90 8.35
N SER A 305 -9.32 14.99 7.13
CA SER A 305 -8.21 14.15 6.72
C SER A 305 -6.98 14.32 7.62
N VAL A 306 -6.65 15.57 7.99
CA VAL A 306 -5.55 15.87 8.93
C VAL A 306 -5.85 15.27 10.30
N LEU A 307 -7.04 15.52 10.87
CA LEU A 307 -7.39 15.02 12.20
C LEU A 307 -7.47 13.48 12.24
N LEU A 308 -8.15 12.86 11.28
CA LEU A 308 -8.26 11.41 11.23
C LEU A 308 -6.90 10.76 10.94
N GLY A 309 -6.08 11.36 10.06
CA GLY A 309 -4.70 10.92 9.83
C GLY A 309 -3.84 10.98 11.08
N GLY A 310 -4.09 11.94 11.99
CA GLY A 310 -3.34 12.08 13.23
C GLY A 310 -3.83 11.20 14.39
N PHE A 311 -5.10 10.79 14.42
CA PHE A 311 -5.68 10.07 15.56
C PHE A 311 -6.19 8.67 15.24
N ALA A 312 -6.36 8.32 13.97
CA ALA A 312 -6.81 7.00 13.57
C ALA A 312 -5.71 6.23 12.84
N ASP A 313 -5.44 6.56 11.63
CA ASP A 313 -4.30 6.19 10.77
C ASP A 313 -4.51 6.81 9.37
N GLU A 314 -3.45 6.86 8.57
CA GLU A 314 -3.49 7.49 7.25
C GLU A 314 -4.41 6.76 6.25
N VAL A 315 -4.45 5.41 6.30
CA VAL A 315 -5.29 4.61 5.38
C VAL A 315 -6.77 4.79 5.73
N SER A 316 -7.12 4.74 7.01
CA SER A 316 -8.48 4.97 7.49
C SER A 316 -8.97 6.37 7.18
N ALA A 317 -8.11 7.37 7.38
CA ALA A 317 -8.41 8.77 7.10
C ALA A 317 -8.78 8.98 5.63
N ILE A 318 -7.96 8.48 4.70
CA ILE A 318 -8.21 8.64 3.28
C ILE A 318 -9.46 7.86 2.83
N LEU A 319 -9.68 6.64 3.30
CA LEU A 319 -10.87 5.85 2.95
C LEU A 319 -12.17 6.56 3.33
N VAL A 320 -12.23 7.15 4.52
CA VAL A 320 -13.43 7.86 5.01
C VAL A 320 -13.64 9.16 4.23
N THR A 321 -12.61 9.99 4.12
CA THR A 321 -12.73 11.32 3.50
C THR A 321 -12.86 11.25 1.99
N PHE A 322 -12.15 10.34 1.33
CA PHE A 322 -12.29 10.08 -0.10
C PHE A 322 -13.65 9.50 -0.45
N GLY A 323 -14.19 8.55 0.33
CA GLY A 323 -15.53 8.01 0.12
C GLY A 323 -16.59 9.10 0.12
N LEU A 324 -16.48 10.08 1.01
CA LEU A 324 -17.36 11.26 1.02
C LEU A 324 -17.11 12.21 -0.15
N ALA A 325 -15.84 12.46 -0.50
CA ALA A 325 -15.50 13.28 -1.67
C ALA A 325 -16.03 12.67 -2.97
N LEU A 326 -15.98 11.34 -3.11
CA LEU A 326 -16.54 10.60 -4.24
C LEU A 326 -18.06 10.76 -4.31
N GLU A 327 -18.77 10.66 -3.17
CA GLU A 327 -20.22 10.84 -3.10
C GLU A 327 -20.60 12.28 -3.46
N VAL A 328 -19.88 13.26 -2.93
CA VAL A 328 -20.05 14.68 -3.28
C VAL A 328 -19.81 14.89 -4.78
N SER A 329 -18.71 14.37 -5.33
CA SER A 329 -18.36 14.50 -6.76
C SER A 329 -19.45 13.91 -7.67
N ARG A 330 -19.97 12.72 -7.34
CA ARG A 330 -21.04 12.06 -8.12
C ARG A 330 -22.32 12.89 -8.15
N ARG A 331 -22.71 13.49 -7.02
CA ARG A 331 -23.96 14.26 -6.90
C ARG A 331 -23.87 15.65 -7.51
N THR A 332 -22.73 16.31 -7.33
CA THR A 332 -22.54 17.70 -7.74
C THR A 332 -21.86 17.84 -9.10
N LYS A 333 -21.43 16.74 -9.71
CA LYS A 333 -20.56 16.71 -10.90
C LYS A 333 -19.25 17.49 -10.72
N ALA A 334 -18.82 17.69 -9.47
CA ALA A 334 -17.56 18.33 -9.15
C ALA A 334 -16.37 17.44 -9.57
N PRO A 335 -15.26 18.02 -10.00
CA PRO A 335 -14.10 17.23 -10.42
C PRO A 335 -13.48 16.49 -9.22
N LEU A 336 -13.36 15.17 -9.32
CA LEU A 336 -12.88 14.30 -8.25
C LEU A 336 -11.39 14.49 -7.95
N VAL A 337 -10.56 14.67 -9.00
CA VAL A 337 -9.09 14.72 -8.88
C VAL A 337 -8.60 15.83 -7.94
N PRO A 338 -9.10 17.09 -7.99
CA PRO A 338 -8.74 18.11 -7.02
C PRO A 338 -9.06 17.75 -5.57
N PHE A 339 -10.21 17.12 -5.32
CA PHE A 339 -10.53 16.62 -3.98
C PHE A 339 -9.55 15.54 -3.55
N LEU A 340 -9.34 14.52 -4.40
CA LEU A 340 -8.48 13.39 -4.11
C LEU A 340 -7.07 13.84 -3.74
N LEU A 341 -6.40 14.63 -4.60
CA LEU A 341 -5.03 15.10 -4.34
C LEU A 341 -4.95 15.95 -3.07
N SER A 342 -5.92 16.83 -2.84
CA SER A 342 -5.95 17.66 -1.63
C SER A 342 -6.11 16.81 -0.36
N LEU A 343 -6.94 15.77 -0.40
CA LEU A 343 -7.14 14.85 0.74
C LEU A 343 -5.90 14.00 1.01
N VAL A 344 -5.23 13.50 -0.04
CA VAL A 344 -3.98 12.74 0.09
C VAL A 344 -2.91 13.59 0.77
N PHE A 345 -2.70 14.83 0.31
CA PHE A 345 -1.73 15.74 0.93
C PHE A 345 -2.07 16.04 2.39
N ALA A 346 -3.34 16.28 2.67
CA ALA A 346 -3.82 16.54 4.02
C ALA A 346 -3.62 15.32 4.95
N THR A 347 -3.90 14.12 4.47
CA THR A 347 -3.74 12.87 5.23
C THR A 347 -2.28 12.62 5.60
N ASN A 348 -1.34 12.73 4.64
CA ASN A 348 0.07 12.52 4.89
C ASN A 348 0.65 13.56 5.87
N VAL A 349 0.18 14.82 5.82
CA VAL A 349 0.58 15.83 6.82
C VAL A 349 -0.05 15.52 8.18
N GLY A 350 -1.32 15.11 8.19
CA GLY A 350 -2.03 14.72 9.40
C GLY A 350 -1.38 13.54 10.12
N SER A 351 -0.80 12.60 9.37
CA SER A 351 -0.18 11.40 9.93
C SER A 351 1.03 11.70 10.84
N ALA A 352 1.65 12.88 10.71
CA ALA A 352 2.71 13.35 11.61
C ALA A 352 2.20 14.14 12.82
N LEU A 353 0.89 14.38 12.93
CA LEU A 353 0.31 15.24 13.96
C LEU A 353 0.51 14.67 15.38
N THR A 354 0.33 13.37 15.54
CA THR A 354 0.48 12.66 16.82
C THR A 354 1.26 11.37 16.63
N LEU A 355 1.66 10.76 17.73
CA LEU A 355 2.36 9.46 17.69
C LEU A 355 1.51 8.32 17.10
N VAL A 356 0.18 8.45 17.12
CA VAL A 356 -0.77 7.40 16.69
C VAL A 356 -1.03 7.45 15.19
N GLY A 357 -0.76 8.58 14.53
CA GLY A 357 -1.17 8.87 13.16
C GLY A 357 -0.65 7.90 12.11
N ASN A 358 0.51 7.29 12.34
CA ASN A 358 1.07 6.26 11.47
C ASN A 358 2.11 5.39 12.20
N PRO A 359 2.52 4.24 11.61
CA PRO A 359 3.54 3.38 12.19
C PRO A 359 4.90 4.06 12.43
N ILE A 360 5.25 5.10 11.65
CA ILE A 360 6.49 5.87 11.81
C ILE A 360 6.48 6.60 13.14
N GLY A 361 5.40 7.34 13.44
CA GLY A 361 5.25 8.07 14.69
C GLY A 361 5.38 7.16 15.90
N VAL A 362 4.69 5.99 15.86
CA VAL A 362 4.78 4.97 16.90
C VAL A 362 6.22 4.46 17.06
N TYR A 363 6.89 4.10 15.95
CA TYR A 363 8.24 3.55 15.97
C TYR A 363 9.27 4.58 16.51
N ILE A 364 9.17 5.83 16.07
CA ILE A 364 10.01 6.92 16.57
C ILE A 364 9.76 7.17 18.06
N ALA A 365 8.50 7.15 18.51
CA ALA A 365 8.16 7.34 19.91
C ALA A 365 8.81 6.28 20.81
N PHE A 366 8.67 4.98 20.46
CA PHE A 366 9.33 3.91 21.21
C PHE A 366 10.85 3.93 21.10
N ALA A 367 11.40 4.29 19.93
CA ALA A 367 12.85 4.35 19.72
C ALA A 367 13.53 5.51 20.43
N GLY A 368 12.84 6.66 20.54
CA GLY A 368 13.34 7.91 21.13
C GLY A 368 12.87 8.18 22.55
N GLY A 369 12.03 7.32 23.13
CA GLY A 369 11.42 7.55 24.45
C GLY A 369 10.49 8.78 24.47
N LEU A 370 9.85 9.11 23.32
CA LEU A 370 9.02 10.29 23.17
C LEU A 370 7.58 10.00 23.61
N SER A 371 7.01 10.94 24.36
CA SER A 371 5.64 10.87 24.84
C SER A 371 4.64 11.50 23.86
N PHE A 372 3.35 11.25 24.06
CA PHE A 372 2.28 11.93 23.32
C PHE A 372 2.33 13.47 23.55
N GLU A 373 2.71 13.89 24.75
CA GLU A 373 2.89 15.30 25.12
C GLU A 373 3.99 15.97 24.29
N ASP A 374 5.10 15.23 24.00
CA ASP A 374 6.18 15.70 23.13
C ASP A 374 5.69 15.90 21.69
N PHE A 375 4.87 14.99 21.16
CA PHE A 375 4.24 15.17 19.85
C PHE A 375 3.31 16.38 19.82
N LEU A 376 2.47 16.58 20.86
CA LEU A 376 1.62 17.77 20.95
C LEU A 376 2.43 19.06 20.99
N ARG A 377 3.57 19.04 21.65
CA ARG A 377 4.44 20.23 21.78
C ARG A 377 5.23 20.55 20.52
N TRP A 378 5.76 19.54 19.83
CA TRP A 378 6.72 19.73 18.74
C TRP A 378 6.17 19.34 17.36
N ALA A 379 5.48 18.22 17.25
CA ALA A 379 4.99 17.73 15.97
C ALA A 379 3.68 18.38 15.55
N THR A 380 2.72 18.53 16.48
CA THR A 380 1.40 19.10 16.19
C THR A 380 1.46 20.51 15.62
N PRO A 381 2.24 21.47 16.19
CA PRO A 381 2.30 22.83 15.64
C PRO A 381 2.86 22.88 14.21
N VAL A 382 3.94 22.11 13.94
CA VAL A 382 4.56 22.06 12.61
C VAL A 382 3.59 21.44 11.59
N SER A 383 2.97 20.33 11.96
CA SER A 383 1.96 19.66 11.08
C SER A 383 0.75 20.56 10.84
N ALA A 384 0.26 21.29 11.87
CA ALA A 384 -0.87 22.20 11.72
C ALA A 384 -0.54 23.38 10.78
N ILE A 385 0.64 24.01 10.93
CA ILE A 385 1.10 25.07 10.03
C ILE A 385 1.23 24.53 8.58
N THR A 386 1.83 23.36 8.43
CA THR A 386 1.98 22.70 7.12
C THR A 386 0.62 22.37 6.51
N ALA A 387 -0.34 21.89 7.29
CA ALA A 387 -1.71 21.60 6.83
C ALA A 387 -2.43 22.87 6.33
N VAL A 388 -2.31 23.98 7.05
CA VAL A 388 -2.85 25.29 6.63
C VAL A 388 -2.19 25.75 5.33
N PHE A 389 -0.85 25.64 5.23
CA PHE A 389 -0.11 26.00 4.02
C PHE A 389 -0.59 25.17 2.80
N ILE A 390 -0.70 23.83 2.95
CA ILE A 390 -1.18 22.96 1.89
C ILE A 390 -2.65 23.26 1.54
N ALA A 391 -3.50 23.54 2.52
CA ALA A 391 -4.89 23.92 2.26
C ALA A 391 -4.98 25.20 1.41
N ILE A 392 -4.20 26.22 1.74
CA ILE A 392 -4.11 27.46 0.95
C ILE A 392 -3.59 27.15 -0.46
N LEU A 393 -2.52 26.36 -0.57
CA LEU A 393 -1.93 25.98 -1.86
C LEU A 393 -2.96 25.24 -2.74
N CYS A 394 -3.68 24.25 -2.19
CA CYS A 394 -4.73 23.54 -2.91
C CYS A 394 -5.88 24.45 -3.36
N LEU A 395 -6.32 25.38 -2.49
CA LEU A 395 -7.33 26.37 -2.87
C LEU A 395 -6.87 27.28 -4.01
N LEU A 396 -5.60 27.70 -4.01
CA LEU A 396 -5.04 28.54 -5.08
C LEU A 396 -4.89 27.77 -6.38
N LEU A 397 -4.35 26.55 -6.35
CA LEU A 397 -4.16 25.70 -7.52
C LEU A 397 -5.50 25.31 -8.18
N TYR A 398 -6.49 25.00 -7.37
CA TYR A 398 -7.78 24.50 -7.83
C TYR A 398 -8.89 25.57 -7.75
N ARG A 399 -8.54 26.88 -7.63
CA ARG A 399 -9.48 27.99 -7.44
C ARG A 399 -10.64 27.98 -8.42
N ARG A 400 -10.39 27.62 -9.69
CA ARG A 400 -11.42 27.60 -10.75
C ARG A 400 -12.54 26.59 -10.50
N TYR A 401 -12.31 25.58 -9.68
CA TYR A 401 -13.29 24.54 -9.37
C TYR A 401 -14.06 24.82 -8.08
N PHE A 402 -13.48 25.58 -7.15
CA PHE A 402 -14.01 25.76 -5.81
C PHE A 402 -14.57 27.16 -5.54
N PHE A 403 -14.33 28.12 -6.43
CA PHE A 403 -14.88 29.47 -6.28
C PHE A 403 -15.86 29.78 -7.42
N GLY A 404 -16.92 30.54 -7.11
CA GLY A 404 -17.89 31.01 -8.10
C GLY A 404 -19.04 30.04 -8.40
N THR A 405 -19.05 28.84 -7.83
CA THR A 405 -20.14 27.85 -7.96
C THR A 405 -20.71 27.50 -6.60
N ARG A 406 -21.94 27.02 -6.54
CA ARG A 406 -22.52 26.37 -5.35
C ARG A 406 -22.89 24.94 -5.72
N TYR A 407 -22.65 24.02 -4.82
CA TYR A 407 -23.08 22.63 -4.97
C TYR A 407 -24.46 22.47 -4.30
N GLU A 408 -25.40 21.90 -5.03
CA GLU A 408 -26.68 21.47 -4.44
C GLU A 408 -26.42 20.16 -3.69
N LEU A 409 -26.20 20.26 -2.38
CA LEU A 409 -25.96 19.13 -1.48
C LEU A 409 -27.16 19.00 -0.56
N ASP A 410 -27.96 17.95 -0.70
CA ASP A 410 -28.92 17.54 0.31
C ASP A 410 -28.23 16.64 1.34
N ALA A 411 -28.00 17.19 2.53
CA ALA A 411 -27.39 16.49 3.64
C ALA A 411 -28.18 15.24 4.08
N ARG A 412 -29.50 15.24 3.94
CA ARG A 412 -30.36 14.09 4.25
C ARG A 412 -30.08 12.91 3.30
N GLU A 413 -29.72 13.18 2.07
CA GLU A 413 -29.36 12.14 1.12
C GLU A 413 -27.98 11.56 1.41
N LEU A 414 -27.01 12.38 1.85
CA LEU A 414 -25.72 11.91 2.33
C LEU A 414 -25.87 11.03 3.59
N GLU A 415 -26.80 11.39 4.48
CA GLU A 415 -27.13 10.58 5.66
C GLU A 415 -27.78 9.25 5.26
N LYS A 416 -28.72 9.23 4.32
CA LYS A 416 -29.34 7.99 3.78
C LYS A 416 -28.34 7.08 3.09
N ALA A 417 -27.43 7.63 2.30
CA ALA A 417 -26.32 6.87 1.68
C ALA A 417 -25.35 6.31 2.72
N SER A 418 -25.38 6.83 3.94
CA SER A 418 -24.53 6.42 5.06
C SER A 418 -24.98 5.12 5.75
N GLY A 419 -26.20 4.64 5.47
CA GLY A 419 -26.80 3.51 6.18
C GLY A 419 -27.32 3.90 7.57
N THR A 420 -28.15 3.06 8.15
CA THR A 420 -28.67 3.25 9.52
C THR A 420 -27.57 2.97 10.54
N ILE A 421 -27.12 3.99 11.25
CA ILE A 421 -26.18 3.86 12.37
C ILE A 421 -27.00 3.61 13.64
N ASP A 422 -26.67 2.54 14.38
CA ASP A 422 -27.25 2.28 15.69
C ASP A 422 -26.81 3.36 16.70
N PRO A 423 -27.74 4.16 17.25
CA PRO A 423 -27.37 5.25 18.15
C PRO A 423 -26.65 4.77 19.43
N THR A 424 -26.98 3.56 19.91
CA THR A 424 -26.34 2.99 21.11
C THR A 424 -24.90 2.63 20.83
N LYS A 425 -24.63 1.93 19.72
CA LYS A 425 -23.27 1.60 19.31
C LYS A 425 -22.44 2.85 19.01
N LEU A 426 -23.04 3.86 18.39
CA LEU A 426 -22.38 5.14 18.13
C LEU A 426 -21.92 5.82 19.42
N ARG A 427 -22.78 5.87 20.46
CA ARG A 427 -22.42 6.46 21.76
C ARG A 427 -21.26 5.70 22.42
N VAL A 428 -21.33 4.36 22.42
CA VAL A 428 -20.25 3.53 22.95
C VAL A 428 -18.96 3.75 22.15
N GLY A 429 -19.04 3.84 20.82
CA GLY A 429 -17.89 4.11 19.96
C GLY A 429 -17.24 5.47 20.24
N ILE A 430 -18.03 6.54 20.36
CA ILE A 430 -17.52 7.88 20.69
C ILE A 430 -16.88 7.88 22.08
N PHE A 431 -17.52 7.26 23.08
CA PHE A 431 -16.97 7.16 24.43
C PHE A 431 -15.63 6.40 24.41
N THR A 432 -15.56 5.26 23.73
CA THR A 432 -14.33 4.46 23.59
C THR A 432 -13.23 5.24 22.89
N PHE A 433 -13.55 6.00 21.83
CA PHE A 433 -12.57 6.85 21.15
C PHE A 433 -12.01 7.94 22.06
N ILE A 434 -12.86 8.62 22.81
CA ILE A 434 -12.42 9.63 23.78
C ILE A 434 -11.57 8.99 24.87
N THR A 435 -11.98 7.82 25.37
CA THR A 435 -11.24 7.10 26.41
C THR A 435 -9.83 6.70 25.95
N ILE A 436 -9.69 6.13 24.76
CA ILE A 436 -8.34 5.74 24.27
C ILE A 436 -7.47 6.98 24.05
N VAL A 437 -7.99 8.08 23.50
CA VAL A 437 -7.25 9.32 23.31
C VAL A 437 -6.76 9.88 24.66
N ILE A 438 -7.61 9.89 25.69
CA ILE A 438 -7.24 10.34 27.03
C ILE A 438 -6.17 9.43 27.65
N LEU A 439 -6.33 8.12 27.56
CA LEU A 439 -5.36 7.15 28.08
C LEU A 439 -3.99 7.30 27.39
N ILE A 440 -3.98 7.46 26.08
CA ILE A 440 -2.75 7.73 25.29
C ILE A 440 -2.16 9.10 25.70
N ALA A 441 -2.97 10.13 25.89
CA ALA A 441 -2.48 11.45 26.30
C ALA A 441 -1.86 11.43 27.70
N LEU A 442 -2.40 10.63 28.60
CA LEU A 442 -1.97 10.57 29.99
C LEU A 442 -0.95 9.44 30.28
N HIS A 443 -0.55 8.63 29.27
CA HIS A 443 0.26 7.43 29.49
C HIS A 443 1.55 7.71 30.31
N ARG A 444 2.27 8.80 29.99
CA ARG A 444 3.50 9.16 30.71
C ARG A 444 3.25 9.48 32.18
N ARG A 445 2.14 10.15 32.49
CA ARG A 445 1.75 10.45 33.88
C ARG A 445 1.37 9.16 34.63
N ILE A 446 0.68 8.24 33.95
CA ILE A 446 0.32 6.92 34.50
C ILE A 446 1.60 6.11 34.77
N GLU A 447 2.57 6.11 33.87
CA GLU A 447 3.86 5.43 34.04
C GLU A 447 4.62 5.95 35.25
N VAL A 448 4.71 7.26 35.40
CA VAL A 448 5.38 7.88 36.55
C VAL A 448 4.63 7.57 37.86
N TRP A 449 3.31 7.66 37.86
CA TRP A 449 2.49 7.42 39.06
C TRP A 449 2.53 5.97 39.51
N LEU A 450 2.54 5.00 38.59
CA LEU A 450 2.59 3.56 38.86
C LEU A 450 4.02 2.99 38.86
N ASN A 451 5.05 3.82 38.65
CA ASN A 451 6.44 3.39 38.51
C ASN A 451 6.66 2.30 37.46
N LEU A 452 6.03 2.45 36.29
CA LEU A 452 6.13 1.52 35.16
C LEU A 452 7.30 1.91 34.23
N GLY A 453 7.79 0.93 33.47
CA GLY A 453 8.75 1.18 32.39
C GLY A 453 8.16 2.04 31.27
N GLU A 454 9.01 2.76 30.54
CA GLU A 454 8.62 3.64 29.44
C GLU A 454 7.84 2.88 28.34
N GLY A 455 6.74 3.48 27.87
CA GLY A 455 5.86 2.90 26.86
C GLY A 455 4.92 1.78 27.37
N THR A 456 5.06 1.36 28.64
CA THR A 456 4.24 0.27 29.20
C THR A 456 2.78 0.68 29.29
N ALA A 457 2.47 1.88 29.83
CA ALA A 457 1.09 2.33 29.92
C ALA A 457 0.47 2.64 28.55
N LEU A 458 1.28 3.03 27.57
CA LEU A 458 0.84 3.24 26.19
C LEU A 458 0.30 1.94 25.57
N VAL A 459 1.09 0.86 25.64
CA VAL A 459 0.70 -0.47 25.13
C VAL A 459 -0.46 -1.05 25.94
N ALA A 460 -0.38 -0.99 27.27
CA ALA A 460 -1.41 -1.53 28.15
C ALA A 460 -2.77 -0.87 27.92
N SER A 461 -2.82 0.45 27.75
CA SER A 461 -4.04 1.20 27.45
C SER A 461 -4.69 0.73 26.14
N ALA A 462 -3.90 0.59 25.08
CA ALA A 462 -4.41 0.14 23.79
C ALA A 462 -4.91 -1.33 23.87
N LEU A 463 -4.18 -2.22 24.55
CA LEU A 463 -4.60 -3.60 24.75
C LEU A 463 -5.86 -3.72 25.62
N ALA A 464 -5.97 -2.93 26.70
CA ALA A 464 -7.15 -2.94 27.56
C ALA A 464 -8.42 -2.51 26.81
N VAL A 465 -8.35 -1.42 26.01
CA VAL A 465 -9.46 -0.99 25.17
C VAL A 465 -9.77 -2.02 24.10
N THR A 466 -8.78 -2.66 23.50
CA THR A 466 -8.98 -3.75 22.54
C THR A 466 -9.69 -4.93 23.20
N GLY A 467 -9.28 -5.33 24.42
CA GLY A 467 -9.94 -6.37 25.21
C GLY A 467 -11.42 -6.04 25.49
N PHE A 468 -11.69 -4.79 25.87
CA PHE A 468 -13.08 -4.29 26.03
C PHE A 468 -13.89 -4.44 24.75
N ILE A 469 -13.34 -4.02 23.60
CA ILE A 469 -14.04 -4.09 22.30
C ILE A 469 -14.36 -5.56 21.94
N ILE A 470 -13.40 -6.46 22.10
CA ILE A 470 -13.58 -7.90 21.82
C ILE A 470 -14.69 -8.47 22.70
N PHE A 471 -14.67 -8.15 23.99
CA PHE A 471 -15.71 -8.57 24.93
C PHE A 471 -17.08 -8.00 24.57
N TYR A 472 -17.16 -6.72 24.19
CA TYR A 472 -18.39 -6.04 23.80
C TYR A 472 -19.02 -6.62 22.52
N GLU A 473 -18.20 -6.94 21.50
CA GLU A 473 -18.66 -7.51 20.22
C GLU A 473 -18.87 -9.03 20.26
N GLN A 474 -18.48 -9.71 21.33
CA GLN A 474 -18.68 -11.14 21.53
C GLN A 474 -18.19 -11.98 20.33
N GLU A 475 -19.06 -12.74 19.66
CA GLU A 475 -18.70 -13.59 18.52
C GLU A 475 -18.07 -12.78 17.35
N ARG A 476 -18.49 -11.53 17.15
CA ARG A 476 -17.89 -10.64 16.14
C ARG A 476 -16.50 -10.16 16.50
N GLY A 477 -16.13 -10.20 17.79
CA GLY A 477 -14.78 -9.84 18.27
C GLY A 477 -13.69 -10.70 17.62
N ARG A 478 -13.95 -11.99 17.42
CA ARG A 478 -13.04 -12.90 16.68
C ARG A 478 -12.81 -12.44 15.25
N THR A 479 -13.87 -12.04 14.56
CA THR A 479 -13.77 -11.53 13.17
C THR A 479 -12.97 -10.24 13.08
N LEU A 480 -13.03 -9.37 14.11
CA LEU A 480 -12.21 -8.15 14.17
C LEU A 480 -10.72 -8.49 14.26
N ILE A 481 -10.33 -9.54 15.00
CA ILE A 481 -8.93 -9.98 15.06
C ILE A 481 -8.51 -10.62 13.73
N GLU A 482 -9.30 -11.57 13.21
CA GLU A 482 -8.94 -12.35 12.02
C GLU A 482 -8.90 -11.50 10.73
N ARG A 483 -9.80 -10.53 10.58
CA ARG A 483 -9.99 -9.73 9.36
C ARG A 483 -9.75 -8.23 9.55
N GLY A 484 -9.76 -7.72 10.78
CA GLY A 484 -9.53 -6.32 11.08
C GLY A 484 -8.06 -5.95 11.19
N ILE A 485 -7.20 -6.93 11.50
CA ILE A 485 -5.75 -6.77 11.61
C ILE A 485 -5.11 -7.15 10.28
N ASP A 486 -4.25 -6.28 9.76
CA ASP A 486 -3.37 -6.61 8.63
C ASP A 486 -2.12 -7.36 9.14
N TRP A 487 -2.28 -8.65 9.39
CA TRP A 487 -1.21 -9.54 9.86
C TRP A 487 0.00 -9.56 8.92
N TRP A 488 -0.24 -9.41 7.60
CA TRP A 488 0.82 -9.39 6.61
C TRP A 488 1.73 -8.17 6.77
N THR A 489 1.13 -7.02 7.02
CA THR A 489 1.87 -5.78 7.29
C THR A 489 2.59 -5.83 8.64
N LEU A 490 1.97 -6.36 9.69
CA LEU A 490 2.64 -6.50 10.99
C LEU A 490 3.85 -7.43 10.94
N LEU A 491 3.74 -8.59 10.28
CA LEU A 491 4.88 -9.49 10.05
C LEU A 491 6.00 -8.80 9.27
N PHE A 492 5.64 -8.04 8.25
CA PHE A 492 6.64 -7.26 7.50
C PHE A 492 7.36 -6.27 8.41
N PHE A 493 6.64 -5.54 9.28
CA PHE A 493 7.25 -4.59 10.21
C PHE A 493 8.18 -5.28 11.22
N MET A 494 7.79 -6.42 11.77
CA MET A 494 8.65 -7.19 12.67
C MET A 494 9.99 -7.54 12.01
N PHE A 495 9.94 -8.11 10.81
CA PHE A 495 11.15 -8.48 10.09
C PHE A 495 11.94 -7.26 9.61
N LEU A 496 11.26 -6.19 9.21
CA LEU A 496 11.87 -4.92 8.82
C LEU A 496 12.67 -4.32 10.00
N PHE A 497 12.05 -4.23 11.18
CA PHE A 497 12.71 -3.67 12.37
C PHE A 497 13.92 -4.50 12.79
N ALA A 498 13.84 -5.82 12.74
CA ALA A 498 14.96 -6.70 13.03
C ALA A 498 16.12 -6.51 12.02
N ASN A 499 15.80 -6.45 10.70
CA ASN A 499 16.81 -6.18 9.66
C ASN A 499 17.44 -4.78 9.82
N ALA A 500 16.64 -3.75 10.14
CA ALA A 500 17.13 -2.39 10.36
C ALA A 500 18.02 -2.29 11.60
N ALA A 501 17.63 -2.92 12.71
CA ALA A 501 18.45 -2.95 13.92
C ALA A 501 19.75 -3.74 13.75
N CYS A 502 19.79 -4.71 12.81
CA CYS A 502 21.03 -5.39 12.45
C CYS A 502 22.07 -4.44 11.83
N LEU A 503 21.65 -3.33 11.20
CA LEU A 503 22.55 -2.28 10.73
C LEU A 503 23.29 -1.63 11.92
N GLU A 504 22.59 -1.40 13.05
CA GLU A 504 23.19 -0.91 14.30
C GLU A 504 24.14 -1.96 14.89
N TYR A 505 23.65 -3.18 15.02
CA TYR A 505 24.42 -4.29 15.61
C TYR A 505 25.73 -4.57 14.89
N SER A 506 25.75 -4.48 13.55
CA SER A 506 26.95 -4.67 12.73
C SER A 506 27.88 -3.45 12.64
N GLY A 507 27.45 -2.27 13.13
CA GLY A 507 28.19 -1.01 13.07
C GLY A 507 28.07 -0.26 11.74
N VAL A 508 27.16 -0.65 10.87
CA VAL A 508 26.85 0.10 9.63
C VAL A 508 26.39 1.51 9.96
N THR A 509 25.43 1.62 10.89
CA THR A 509 24.85 2.92 11.30
C THR A 509 25.88 3.84 11.95
N THR A 510 26.82 3.29 12.71
CA THR A 510 27.91 4.06 13.33
C THR A 510 28.80 4.70 12.27
N LYS A 511 29.18 3.94 11.22
CA LYS A 511 29.98 4.48 10.11
C LYS A 511 29.21 5.50 9.27
N LEU A 512 27.93 5.23 8.99
CA LEU A 512 27.08 6.18 8.26
C LEU A 512 26.83 7.45 9.09
N GLY A 513 26.60 7.31 10.40
CA GLY A 513 26.50 8.43 11.33
C GLY A 513 27.75 9.30 11.34
N TYR A 514 28.93 8.69 11.38
CA TYR A 514 30.21 9.39 11.26
C TYR A 514 30.31 10.19 9.94
N LEU A 515 29.94 9.60 8.80
CA LEU A 515 29.94 10.32 7.53
C LEU A 515 28.95 11.49 7.51
N LEU A 516 27.74 11.28 8.06
CA LEU A 516 26.73 12.35 8.15
C LEU A 516 27.20 13.50 9.05
N MET A 517 27.91 13.17 10.15
CA MET A 517 28.52 14.22 11.00
C MET A 517 29.59 15.01 10.26
N ARG A 518 30.48 14.34 9.52
CA ARG A 518 31.48 14.98 8.67
C ARG A 518 30.85 15.90 7.61
N LEU A 519 29.75 15.46 7.01
CA LEU A 519 28.99 16.28 6.07
C LEU A 519 28.36 17.49 6.76
N ALA A 520 27.78 17.30 7.95
CA ALA A 520 27.22 18.39 8.75
C ALA A 520 28.28 19.41 9.14
N GLU A 521 29.49 18.97 9.54
CA GLU A 521 30.65 19.83 9.81
C GLU A 521 31.06 20.66 8.59
N THR A 522 31.06 20.03 7.40
CA THR A 522 31.41 20.69 6.14
C THR A 522 30.38 21.77 5.78
N ILE A 523 29.09 21.51 5.99
CA ILE A 523 28.00 22.47 5.73
C ILE A 523 28.00 23.61 6.75
N ALA A 524 28.25 23.29 8.01
CA ALA A 524 28.25 24.25 9.10
C ALA A 524 29.46 25.20 9.09
N GLY A 525 30.58 24.76 8.49
CA GLY A 525 31.87 25.40 8.60
C GLY A 525 32.62 24.98 9.89
N ALA A 526 33.95 24.92 9.81
CA ALA A 526 34.83 24.34 10.85
C ALA A 526 34.73 24.94 12.26
N ASN A 527 34.09 26.10 12.41
CA ASN A 527 33.99 26.84 13.69
C ASN A 527 32.55 26.93 14.24
N SER A 528 31.57 26.24 13.68
CA SER A 528 30.19 26.30 14.16
C SER A 528 29.99 25.36 15.36
N GLY A 529 29.69 25.91 16.52
CA GLY A 529 29.41 25.12 17.74
C GLY A 529 28.07 24.37 17.72
N ASN A 530 27.27 24.49 16.65
CA ASN A 530 25.96 23.85 16.56
C ASN A 530 25.83 22.98 15.27
N LEU A 531 26.12 21.69 15.40
CA LEU A 531 26.01 20.71 14.32
C LEU A 531 24.61 20.11 14.21
N ALA A 532 23.73 20.31 15.20
CA ALA A 532 22.39 19.71 15.20
C ALA A 532 21.52 20.25 14.09
N LEU A 533 21.60 21.54 13.76
CA LEU A 533 20.79 22.14 12.69
C LEU A 533 21.15 21.60 11.31
N PRO A 534 22.42 21.62 10.83
CA PRO A 534 22.76 21.03 9.55
C PRO A 534 22.50 19.52 9.52
N ALA A 535 22.75 18.79 10.61
CA ALA A 535 22.41 17.38 10.69
C ALA A 535 20.89 17.16 10.53
N SER A 536 20.06 17.96 11.20
CA SER A 536 18.58 17.83 11.07
C SER A 536 18.09 18.14 9.66
N LEU A 537 18.67 19.11 8.98
CA LEU A 537 18.34 19.39 7.57
C LEU A 537 18.73 18.23 6.65
N ILE A 538 19.91 17.62 6.87
CA ILE A 538 20.33 16.42 6.12
C ILE A 538 19.32 15.29 6.34
N PHE A 539 18.95 14.99 7.60
CA PHE A 539 17.99 13.93 7.90
C PHE A 539 16.61 14.22 7.33
N LEU A 540 16.13 15.46 7.42
CA LEU A 540 14.83 15.89 6.88
C LEU A 540 14.76 15.67 5.36
N TRP A 541 15.75 16.18 4.63
CA TRP A 541 15.76 16.06 3.18
C TRP A 541 16.09 14.65 2.70
N LEU A 542 17.02 13.95 3.34
CA LEU A 542 17.36 12.57 3.01
C LEU A 542 16.14 11.65 3.20
N SER A 543 15.50 11.69 4.37
CA SER A 543 14.32 10.89 4.65
C SER A 543 13.15 11.30 3.75
N GLY A 544 12.95 12.61 3.49
CA GLY A 544 11.87 13.09 2.65
C GLY A 544 11.99 12.69 1.19
N ILE A 545 13.18 12.85 0.61
CA ILE A 545 13.43 12.44 -0.79
C ILE A 545 13.30 10.91 -0.92
N LEU A 546 13.95 10.15 -0.04
CA LEU A 546 13.88 8.69 -0.10
C LEU A 546 12.46 8.16 0.13
N SER A 547 11.72 8.74 1.09
CA SER A 547 10.33 8.39 1.37
C SER A 547 9.38 8.70 0.20
N GLY A 548 9.75 9.64 -0.66
CA GLY A 548 8.99 9.91 -1.89
C GLY A 548 9.02 8.78 -2.92
N PHE A 549 10.06 7.95 -2.91
CA PHE A 549 10.26 6.87 -3.89
C PHE A 549 10.12 5.46 -3.31
N VAL A 550 10.26 5.33 -1.99
CA VAL A 550 10.14 4.08 -1.24
C VAL A 550 9.11 4.30 -0.14
N ASP A 551 8.37 3.27 0.23
CA ASP A 551 7.46 3.34 1.39
C ASP A 551 8.20 3.95 2.60
N ASN A 552 7.54 4.86 3.28
CA ASN A 552 8.13 5.73 4.30
C ASN A 552 8.72 4.96 5.50
N LEU A 553 8.09 3.85 5.94
CA LEU A 553 8.54 3.12 7.13
C LEU A 553 9.92 2.44 6.95
N PRO A 554 10.26 1.74 5.86
CA PRO A 554 11.60 1.19 5.65
C PRO A 554 12.72 2.22 5.73
N ILE A 555 12.49 3.43 5.21
CA ILE A 555 13.48 4.51 5.25
C ILE A 555 13.70 5.00 6.68
N VAL A 556 12.62 5.26 7.40
CA VAL A 556 12.71 5.70 8.79
C VAL A 556 13.32 4.60 9.66
N ALA A 557 12.95 3.33 9.45
CA ALA A 557 13.53 2.21 10.19
C ALA A 557 15.06 2.10 10.00
N ALA A 558 15.58 2.39 8.80
CA ALA A 558 17.02 2.44 8.55
C ALA A 558 17.72 3.61 9.22
N LEU A 559 17.06 4.76 9.32
CA LEU A 559 17.66 6.00 9.82
C LEU A 559 17.55 6.14 11.35
N VAL A 560 16.55 5.54 11.99
CA VAL A 560 16.38 5.53 13.45
C VAL A 560 17.63 5.04 14.20
N PRO A 561 18.26 3.92 13.84
CA PRO A 561 19.50 3.49 14.50
C PRO A 561 20.65 4.50 14.34
N ILE A 562 20.73 5.23 13.22
CA ILE A 562 21.76 6.27 13.02
C ILE A 562 21.53 7.43 14.02
N VAL A 563 20.27 7.85 14.21
CA VAL A 563 19.95 8.88 15.22
C VAL A 563 20.33 8.43 16.62
N LYS A 564 20.05 7.16 16.98
CA LYS A 564 20.47 6.58 18.27
C LYS A 564 21.99 6.63 18.45
N ASP A 565 22.74 6.25 17.43
CA ASP A 565 24.20 6.30 17.47
C ASP A 565 24.72 7.74 17.61
N LEU A 566 24.13 8.72 16.90
CA LEU A 566 24.50 10.13 17.02
C LEU A 566 24.22 10.71 18.42
N ILE A 567 23.13 10.28 19.06
CA ILE A 567 22.82 10.63 20.45
C ILE A 567 23.86 10.01 21.39
N ARG A 568 24.23 8.75 21.20
CA ARG A 568 25.27 8.06 22.01
C ARG A 568 26.65 8.69 21.88
N VAL A 569 26.99 9.14 20.68
CA VAL A 569 28.26 9.86 20.41
C VAL A 569 28.23 11.28 20.96
N GLY A 570 27.12 11.71 21.56
CA GLY A 570 27.04 12.98 22.28
C GLY A 570 26.80 14.21 21.40
N LEU A 571 26.13 14.04 20.24
CA LEU A 571 25.72 15.21 19.44
C LEU A 571 24.80 16.14 20.26
N PRO A 572 25.20 17.40 20.52
CA PRO A 572 24.34 18.31 21.25
C PRO A 572 23.00 18.52 20.53
N HIS A 573 21.90 18.57 21.30
CA HIS A 573 20.54 18.76 20.78
C HIS A 573 20.10 17.73 19.74
N ALA A 574 20.66 16.51 19.74
CA ALA A 574 20.34 15.45 18.78
C ALA A 574 18.86 15.01 18.80
N SER A 575 18.11 15.34 19.85
CA SER A 575 16.66 15.07 19.93
C SER A 575 15.85 15.70 18.76
N ILE A 576 16.36 16.78 18.15
CA ILE A 576 15.74 17.40 16.96
C ILE A 576 15.71 16.45 15.76
N LEU A 577 16.62 15.48 15.67
CA LEU A 577 16.70 14.52 14.59
C LEU A 577 15.49 13.59 14.53
N TRP A 578 14.84 13.30 15.67
CA TRP A 578 13.60 12.53 15.71
C TRP A 578 12.49 13.23 14.94
N TRP A 579 12.37 14.53 15.11
CA TRP A 579 11.38 15.35 14.41
C TRP A 579 11.71 15.49 12.92
N ALA A 580 12.99 15.63 12.58
CA ALA A 580 13.45 15.66 11.19
C ALA A 580 13.09 14.36 10.45
N LEU A 581 13.28 13.20 11.11
CA LEU A 581 12.86 11.91 10.55
C LEU A 581 11.36 11.78 10.42
N LEU A 582 10.59 12.22 11.42
CA LEU A 582 9.13 12.17 11.40
C LEU A 582 8.58 12.96 10.21
N PHE A 583 8.98 14.24 10.11
CA PHE A 583 8.47 15.12 9.06
C PHE A 583 8.97 14.71 7.66
N GLY A 584 10.26 14.35 7.55
CA GLY A 584 10.80 13.85 6.29
C GLY A 584 10.08 12.59 5.84
N GLY A 585 9.92 11.61 6.73
CA GLY A 585 9.21 10.36 6.43
C GLY A 585 7.75 10.57 6.02
N CYS A 586 6.99 11.34 6.80
CA CYS A 586 5.56 11.54 6.55
C CYS A 586 5.30 12.49 5.37
N PHE A 587 5.98 13.65 5.32
CA PHE A 587 5.72 14.65 4.27
C PHE A 587 6.33 14.25 2.93
N GLY A 588 7.44 13.51 2.94
CA GLY A 588 8.08 12.96 1.75
C GLY A 588 7.18 12.03 0.96
N GLY A 589 6.26 11.35 1.63
CA GLY A 589 5.22 10.54 0.99
C GLY A 589 4.37 11.30 -0.03
N ASN A 590 4.31 12.63 0.03
CA ASN A 590 3.61 13.46 -0.93
C ASN A 590 4.33 13.66 -2.28
N LEU A 591 5.60 13.27 -2.40
CA LEU A 591 6.39 13.49 -3.63
C LEU A 591 5.95 12.61 -4.78
N THR A 592 5.55 11.38 -4.54
CA THR A 592 5.07 10.45 -5.58
C THR A 592 3.88 9.62 -5.11
N MET A 593 3.21 8.97 -6.07
CA MET A 593 2.08 8.07 -5.78
C MET A 593 2.48 6.85 -4.95
N ILE A 594 3.75 6.45 -4.95
CA ILE A 594 4.26 5.24 -4.25
C ILE A 594 4.79 5.59 -2.85
N GLY A 595 4.97 6.88 -2.53
CA GLY A 595 5.62 7.32 -1.30
C GLY A 595 4.85 7.08 0.00
N SER A 596 3.55 6.76 -0.08
CA SER A 596 2.72 6.44 1.10
C SER A 596 1.64 5.43 0.74
N THR A 597 1.30 4.57 1.69
CA THR A 597 0.19 3.62 1.55
C THR A 597 -1.14 4.33 1.30
N ALA A 598 -1.37 5.51 1.88
CA ALA A 598 -2.57 6.32 1.64
C ALA A 598 -2.71 6.73 0.17
N ASN A 599 -1.60 7.04 -0.51
CA ASN A 599 -1.60 7.43 -1.93
C ASN A 599 -2.01 6.26 -2.85
N LEU A 600 -1.63 5.03 -2.47
CA LEU A 600 -1.96 3.82 -3.24
C LEU A 600 -3.41 3.38 -3.09
N VAL A 601 -4.04 3.74 -1.96
CA VAL A 601 -5.43 3.41 -1.65
C VAL A 601 -6.40 4.41 -2.28
N ALA A 602 -5.98 5.66 -2.42
CA ALA A 602 -6.75 6.74 -3.05
C ALA A 602 -6.76 6.62 -4.58
#